data_f2be85293710477e292a3916b9b6aaa6
#
_entry.id   f2be85293710477e292a3916b9b6aaa6
#
_cell.length_a   1.000
_cell.length_b   1.000
_cell.length_c   1.000
_cell.angle_alpha   90.00
_cell.angle_beta   90.00
_cell.angle_gamma   90.00
#
_symmetry.space_group_name_H-M   'P 1'
#
loop_
_entity.id
_entity.type
_entity.pdbx_description
1 polymer ?
#
loop_
_entity_poly.entity_id
_entity_poly.type
_entity_poly.pdbx_seq_one_letter_code
_entity_poly.pdbx_strand_id
1 'polypeptide(L)'
;AYYCGYLTESEHAAAVSAIDSYELDVEEISQLSAAGANPAIPIAKQLKVLAGEEGIKGIHTGATSQDAIDTALVLVFKRGVAELIDATSHTMRILAGLSELFADTPAVGRTLGQAAQPMTFGLIAANWLEVLHDACQEVERASALLPVQYGGATGTLAATHPYGVKIHDKLANILKLESHPRVWHTNRVPFARLASSLAVLAGAIRKIAGDIVFMSATEVGELREATPGGSSSMPHKANPAAAIAADGYARRAPGLANTMLEAMDSRMQRGTGSWHAEWASLRELVAVTASAQARL
;
A
#
# COMPACT_ATOMS: atom_id res chain seq x y z
N ALA A 1 21.45 6.22 -15.23
CA ALA A 1 22.64 7.01 -15.51
C ALA A 1 23.47 6.40 -16.65
N TYR A 2 23.89 5.15 -16.57
CA TYR A 2 24.68 4.45 -17.62
C TYR A 2 23.94 4.44 -18.98
N TYR A 3 22.74 3.93 -19.04
CA TYR A 3 21.94 3.90 -20.28
C TYR A 3 21.62 5.29 -20.89
N CYS A 4 21.93 6.35 -20.20
CA CYS A 4 21.77 7.72 -20.66
C CYS A 4 23.11 8.35 -21.10
N GLY A 5 24.22 7.65 -20.95
CA GLY A 5 25.56 8.14 -21.28
C GLY A 5 26.18 9.06 -20.22
N TYR A 6 25.65 9.04 -19.00
CA TYR A 6 26.21 9.81 -17.87
C TYR A 6 27.35 9.10 -17.17
N LEU A 7 27.34 7.76 -17.15
CA LEU A 7 28.40 6.90 -16.61
C LEU A 7 29.10 6.14 -17.75
N THR A 8 30.38 5.90 -17.59
CA THR A 8 31.13 4.94 -18.40
C THR A 8 30.74 3.50 -18.05
N GLU A 9 31.13 2.54 -18.87
CA GLU A 9 30.89 1.12 -18.60
C GLU A 9 31.61 0.65 -17.34
N SER A 10 32.85 1.08 -17.09
CA SER A 10 33.61 0.74 -15.92
C SER A 10 33.03 1.33 -14.63
N GLU A 11 32.64 2.62 -14.65
CA GLU A 11 31.93 3.27 -13.51
C GLU A 11 30.62 2.54 -13.18
N HIS A 12 29.89 2.11 -14.19
CA HIS A 12 28.66 1.35 -14.01
C HIS A 12 28.91 -0.03 -13.43
N ALA A 13 29.87 -0.79 -13.99
CA ALA A 13 30.21 -2.14 -13.54
C ALA A 13 30.69 -2.14 -12.07
N ALA A 14 31.56 -1.19 -11.71
CA ALA A 14 32.06 -1.06 -10.35
C ALA A 14 30.93 -0.70 -9.36
N ALA A 15 30.01 0.19 -9.73
CA ALA A 15 28.85 0.53 -8.90
C ALA A 15 27.88 -0.65 -8.73
N VAL A 16 27.61 -1.41 -9.79
CA VAL A 16 26.77 -2.62 -9.73
C VAL A 16 27.41 -3.68 -8.84
N SER A 17 28.70 -3.95 -9.02
CA SER A 17 29.43 -4.91 -8.18
C SER A 17 29.37 -4.55 -6.70
N ALA A 18 29.48 -3.27 -6.35
CA ALA A 18 29.36 -2.80 -4.98
C ALA A 18 27.95 -3.01 -4.43
N ILE A 19 26.90 -2.78 -5.24
CA ILE A 19 25.51 -3.00 -4.82
C ILE A 19 25.23 -4.49 -4.61
N ASP A 20 25.68 -5.34 -5.53
CA ASP A 20 25.44 -6.79 -5.49
C ASP A 20 26.19 -7.48 -4.33
N SER A 21 27.34 -6.93 -3.93
CA SER A 21 28.13 -7.45 -2.81
C SER A 21 27.81 -6.79 -1.45
N TYR A 22 26.88 -5.83 -1.44
CA TYR A 22 26.53 -5.10 -0.21
C TYR A 22 25.65 -5.95 0.70
N GLU A 23 26.15 -6.25 1.89
CA GLU A 23 25.39 -6.89 2.95
C GLU A 23 24.82 -5.84 3.90
N LEU A 24 23.49 -5.79 4.00
CA LEU A 24 22.80 -4.82 4.84
C LEU A 24 22.74 -5.30 6.29
N ASP A 25 23.48 -4.64 7.18
CA ASP A 25 23.28 -4.77 8.62
C ASP A 25 22.18 -3.80 9.07
N VAL A 26 20.99 -4.35 9.35
CA VAL A 26 19.82 -3.56 9.74
C VAL A 26 20.00 -2.84 11.07
N GLU A 27 20.70 -3.45 12.02
CA GLU A 27 20.93 -2.87 13.35
C GLU A 27 21.92 -1.71 13.27
N GLU A 28 23.04 -1.89 12.57
CA GLU A 28 24.01 -0.82 12.32
C GLU A 28 23.36 0.36 11.58
N ILE A 29 22.64 0.09 10.48
CA ILE A 29 21.94 1.13 9.71
C ILE A 29 20.90 1.85 10.56
N SER A 30 20.17 1.15 11.41
CA SER A 30 19.20 1.77 12.32
C SER A 30 19.87 2.77 13.27
N GLN A 31 20.99 2.39 13.87
CA GLN A 31 21.78 3.26 14.76
C GLN A 31 22.33 4.48 14.01
N LEU A 32 22.93 4.26 12.84
CA LEU A 32 23.50 5.33 12.01
C LEU A 32 22.45 6.28 11.43
N SER A 33 21.22 5.80 11.24
CA SER A 33 20.11 6.59 10.70
C SER A 33 19.63 7.69 11.66
N ALA A 34 19.87 7.54 12.96
CA ALA A 34 19.44 8.51 13.97
C ALA A 34 19.98 9.92 13.71
N ALA A 35 21.25 10.04 13.28
CA ALA A 35 21.89 11.32 13.02
C ALA A 35 21.33 12.06 11.79
N GLY A 36 20.82 11.32 10.79
CA GLY A 36 20.28 11.88 9.53
C GLY A 36 18.78 11.75 9.38
N ALA A 37 18.11 11.18 10.38
CA ALA A 37 16.68 10.89 10.41
C ALA A 37 16.18 10.04 9.20
N ASN A 38 17.08 9.34 8.51
CA ASN A 38 16.70 8.40 7.43
C ASN A 38 17.82 7.41 7.10
N PRO A 39 17.49 6.19 6.61
CA PRO A 39 18.47 5.15 6.33
C PRO A 39 19.27 5.32 5.02
N ALA A 40 18.83 6.17 4.10
CA ALA A 40 19.51 6.30 2.80
C ALA A 40 20.89 6.93 2.93
N ILE A 41 21.13 7.77 3.95
CA ILE A 41 22.42 8.42 4.18
C ILE A 41 23.52 7.40 4.52
N PRO A 42 23.38 6.58 5.58
CA PRO A 42 24.41 5.58 5.90
C PRO A 42 24.55 4.52 4.80
N ILE A 43 23.47 4.03 4.21
CA ILE A 43 23.53 3.07 3.11
C ILE A 43 24.32 3.64 1.92
N ALA A 44 24.00 4.85 1.47
CA ALA A 44 24.73 5.48 0.37
C ALA A 44 26.21 5.71 0.68
N LYS A 45 26.53 6.03 1.95
CA LYS A 45 27.91 6.20 2.38
C LYS A 45 28.68 4.88 2.35
N GLN A 46 28.13 3.81 2.87
CA GLN A 46 28.75 2.48 2.85
C GLN A 46 28.93 1.97 1.41
N LEU A 47 27.91 2.10 0.57
CA LEU A 47 27.98 1.74 -0.85
C LEU A 47 29.04 2.52 -1.61
N LYS A 48 29.22 3.82 -1.32
CA LYS A 48 30.27 4.64 -1.93
C LYS A 48 31.67 4.18 -1.54
N VAL A 49 31.85 3.79 -0.28
CA VAL A 49 33.13 3.22 0.19
C VAL A 49 33.41 1.90 -0.52
N LEU A 50 32.40 1.04 -0.64
CA LEU A 50 32.55 -0.27 -1.30
C LEU A 50 32.79 -0.14 -2.80
N ALA A 51 32.17 0.83 -3.46
CA ALA A 51 32.35 1.10 -4.89
C ALA A 51 33.73 1.69 -5.26
N GLY A 52 34.44 2.23 -4.29
CA GLY A 52 35.77 2.84 -4.51
C GLY A 52 35.75 4.03 -5.47
N GLU A 53 36.91 4.49 -5.88
CA GLU A 53 37.03 5.68 -6.75
C GLU A 53 36.36 5.47 -8.11
N GLU A 54 36.40 4.28 -8.67
CA GLU A 54 35.86 3.97 -9.98
C GLU A 54 34.32 3.96 -9.98
N GLY A 55 33.68 3.35 -8.94
CA GLY A 55 32.25 3.17 -8.90
C GLY A 55 31.46 4.26 -8.15
N ILE A 56 32.14 5.12 -7.39
CA ILE A 56 31.50 6.12 -6.50
C ILE A 56 30.53 7.04 -7.23
N LYS A 57 30.83 7.40 -8.47
CA LYS A 57 29.98 8.25 -9.29
C LYS A 57 28.65 7.56 -9.66
N GLY A 58 28.64 6.22 -9.68
CA GLY A 58 27.43 5.42 -9.94
C GLY A 58 26.49 5.28 -8.72
N ILE A 59 26.98 5.55 -7.52
CA ILE A 59 26.20 5.41 -6.28
C ILE A 59 25.47 6.69 -5.92
N HIS A 60 24.16 6.62 -5.80
CA HIS A 60 23.29 7.75 -5.42
C HIS A 60 23.44 8.98 -6.32
N THR A 61 23.66 8.73 -7.62
CA THR A 61 23.98 9.72 -8.64
C THR A 61 22.90 10.75 -8.81
N GLY A 62 23.16 12.00 -8.46
CA GLY A 62 22.23 13.10 -8.60
C GLY A 62 20.95 12.99 -7.79
N ALA A 63 20.83 11.95 -6.96
CA ALA A 63 19.66 11.69 -6.13
C ALA A 63 19.76 12.36 -4.74
N THR A 64 18.66 12.41 -4.06
CA THR A 64 18.58 12.72 -2.64
C THR A 64 18.01 11.52 -1.87
N SER A 65 18.16 11.49 -0.55
CA SER A 65 17.61 10.44 0.30
C SER A 65 16.12 10.17 0.04
N GLN A 66 15.34 11.22 -0.17
CA GLN A 66 13.91 11.09 -0.44
C GLN A 66 13.63 10.45 -1.79
N ASP A 67 14.45 10.69 -2.82
CA ASP A 67 14.30 10.01 -4.12
C ASP A 67 14.40 8.48 -3.95
N ALA A 68 15.41 8.04 -3.20
CA ALA A 68 15.63 6.62 -2.95
C ALA A 68 14.53 5.99 -2.09
N ILE A 69 14.17 6.63 -0.97
CA ILE A 69 13.18 6.10 -0.03
C ILE A 69 11.78 6.10 -0.63
N ASP A 70 11.33 7.21 -1.24
CA ASP A 70 9.99 7.27 -1.84
C ASP A 70 9.85 6.25 -2.97
N THR A 71 10.87 6.11 -3.84
CA THR A 71 10.84 5.10 -4.90
C THR A 71 10.85 3.67 -4.35
N ALA A 72 11.64 3.39 -3.32
CA ALA A 72 11.64 2.10 -2.64
C ALA A 72 10.27 1.79 -2.01
N LEU A 73 9.66 2.75 -1.33
CA LEU A 73 8.31 2.62 -0.77
C LEU A 73 7.26 2.37 -1.85
N VAL A 74 7.32 3.11 -2.97
CA VAL A 74 6.44 2.87 -4.13
C VAL A 74 6.54 1.42 -4.61
N LEU A 75 7.76 0.89 -4.78
CA LEU A 75 7.96 -0.49 -5.22
C LEU A 75 7.41 -1.52 -4.23
N VAL A 76 7.64 -1.32 -2.93
CA VAL A 76 7.13 -2.18 -1.86
C VAL A 76 5.61 -2.14 -1.81
N PHE A 77 5.01 -0.95 -1.86
CA PHE A 77 3.55 -0.80 -1.80
C PHE A 77 2.86 -1.33 -3.05
N LYS A 78 3.44 -1.15 -4.25
CA LYS A 78 2.88 -1.77 -5.47
C LYS A 78 2.80 -3.30 -5.36
N ARG A 79 3.82 -3.95 -4.78
CA ARG A 79 3.76 -5.41 -4.54
C ARG A 79 2.66 -5.76 -3.55
N GLY A 80 2.64 -5.13 -2.37
CA GLY A 80 1.63 -5.43 -1.34
C GLY A 80 0.20 -5.15 -1.81
N VAL A 81 0.02 -4.09 -2.59
CA VAL A 81 -1.29 -3.75 -3.17
C VAL A 81 -1.69 -4.74 -4.27
N ALA A 82 -0.76 -5.24 -5.08
CA ALA A 82 -1.06 -6.26 -6.08
C ALA A 82 -1.61 -7.54 -5.42
N GLU A 83 -0.96 -8.03 -4.38
CA GLU A 83 -1.45 -9.18 -3.59
C GLU A 83 -2.82 -8.91 -2.96
N LEU A 84 -3.05 -7.71 -2.47
CA LEU A 84 -4.35 -7.30 -1.92
C LEU A 84 -5.45 -7.30 -2.99
N ILE A 85 -5.17 -6.79 -4.19
CA ILE A 85 -6.08 -6.78 -5.33
C ILE A 85 -6.42 -8.22 -5.74
N ASP A 86 -5.42 -9.10 -5.82
CA ASP A 86 -5.64 -10.51 -6.16
C ASP A 86 -6.50 -11.22 -5.13
N ALA A 87 -6.25 -11.01 -3.83
CA ALA A 87 -7.07 -11.54 -2.76
C ALA A 87 -8.51 -11.00 -2.81
N THR A 88 -8.68 -9.70 -3.06
CA THR A 88 -10.00 -9.07 -3.21
C THR A 88 -10.75 -9.63 -4.41
N SER A 89 -10.05 -9.82 -5.54
CA SER A 89 -10.62 -10.43 -6.74
C SER A 89 -11.06 -11.88 -6.51
N HIS A 90 -10.36 -12.61 -5.64
CA HIS A 90 -10.81 -13.95 -5.23
C HIS A 90 -12.13 -13.90 -4.47
N THR A 91 -12.25 -13.02 -3.47
CA THR A 91 -13.48 -12.81 -2.70
C THR A 91 -14.64 -12.36 -3.60
N MET A 92 -14.40 -11.48 -4.56
CA MET A 92 -15.40 -11.06 -5.53
C MET A 92 -15.95 -12.24 -6.36
N ARG A 93 -15.10 -13.18 -6.79
CA ARG A 93 -15.54 -14.38 -7.49
C ARG A 93 -16.43 -15.27 -6.61
N ILE A 94 -16.10 -15.40 -5.32
CA ILE A 94 -16.94 -16.14 -4.36
C ILE A 94 -18.29 -15.45 -4.21
N LEU A 95 -18.32 -14.13 -4.05
CA LEU A 95 -19.56 -13.36 -3.92
C LEU A 95 -20.44 -13.45 -5.18
N ALA A 96 -19.84 -13.46 -6.37
CA ALA A 96 -20.56 -13.68 -7.63
C ALA A 96 -21.24 -15.08 -7.64
N GLY A 97 -20.50 -16.11 -7.28
CA GLY A 97 -21.04 -17.47 -7.17
C GLY A 97 -22.15 -17.59 -6.11
N LEU A 98 -22.01 -16.92 -4.98
CA LEU A 98 -23.05 -16.86 -3.93
C LEU A 98 -24.29 -16.11 -4.44
N SER A 99 -24.10 -15.02 -5.18
CA SER A 99 -25.23 -14.26 -5.77
C SER A 99 -26.04 -15.11 -6.72
N GLU A 100 -25.39 -15.89 -7.59
CA GLU A 100 -26.07 -16.81 -8.52
C GLU A 100 -26.71 -17.98 -7.79
N LEU A 101 -25.98 -18.64 -6.89
CA LEU A 101 -26.47 -19.83 -6.16
C LEU A 101 -27.72 -19.55 -5.32
N PHE A 102 -27.77 -18.35 -4.71
CA PHE A 102 -28.86 -17.95 -3.82
C PHE A 102 -29.79 -16.89 -4.43
N ALA A 103 -29.85 -16.80 -5.77
CA ALA A 103 -30.64 -15.81 -6.49
C ALA A 103 -32.13 -15.81 -6.09
N ASP A 104 -32.68 -16.99 -5.84
CA ASP A 104 -34.11 -17.19 -5.49
C ASP A 104 -34.31 -17.50 -3.98
N THR A 105 -33.24 -17.48 -3.17
CA THR A 105 -33.34 -17.79 -1.73
C THR A 105 -33.93 -16.60 -0.97
N PRO A 106 -35.13 -16.75 -0.36
CA PRO A 106 -35.74 -15.65 0.38
C PRO A 106 -34.89 -15.18 1.55
N ALA A 107 -34.78 -13.86 1.72
CA ALA A 107 -34.13 -13.20 2.83
C ALA A 107 -34.96 -12.00 3.31
N VAL A 108 -34.72 -11.58 4.51
CA VAL A 108 -35.37 -10.40 5.10
C VAL A 108 -34.59 -9.14 4.75
N GLY A 109 -35.19 -8.26 3.96
CA GLY A 109 -34.69 -6.89 3.81
C GLY A 109 -34.83 -6.13 5.11
N ARG A 110 -33.78 -5.40 5.53
CA ARG A 110 -33.80 -4.59 6.77
C ARG A 110 -33.44 -3.14 6.47
N THR A 111 -34.25 -2.25 7.00
CA THR A 111 -33.98 -0.81 6.97
C THR A 111 -34.00 -0.27 8.38
N LEU A 112 -33.01 0.57 8.73
CA LEU A 112 -32.86 1.12 10.09
C LEU A 112 -32.86 0.04 11.19
N GLY A 113 -32.34 -1.16 10.87
CA GLY A 113 -32.30 -2.29 11.80
C GLY A 113 -33.62 -3.05 11.98
N GLN A 114 -34.70 -2.65 11.28
CA GLN A 114 -36.02 -3.29 11.37
C GLN A 114 -36.32 -4.11 10.12
N ALA A 115 -37.07 -5.22 10.27
CA ALA A 115 -37.57 -5.99 9.16
C ALA A 115 -38.42 -5.11 8.25
N ALA A 116 -38.17 -5.21 6.96
CA ALA A 116 -38.88 -4.48 5.92
C ALA A 116 -39.44 -5.45 4.85
N GLN A 117 -39.20 -5.20 3.58
CA GLN A 117 -39.71 -6.04 2.51
C GLN A 117 -38.89 -7.31 2.31
N PRO A 118 -39.48 -8.40 1.83
CA PRO A 118 -38.75 -9.57 1.38
C PRO A 118 -37.77 -9.21 0.24
N MET A 119 -36.64 -9.87 0.25
CA MET A 119 -35.64 -9.82 -0.82
C MET A 119 -35.02 -11.20 -0.99
N THR A 120 -33.91 -11.33 -1.72
CA THR A 120 -33.15 -12.58 -1.81
C THR A 120 -31.76 -12.46 -1.24
N PHE A 121 -31.19 -13.55 -0.76
CA PHE A 121 -29.80 -13.56 -0.31
C PHE A 121 -28.83 -13.31 -1.48
N GLY A 122 -29.20 -13.80 -2.69
CA GLY A 122 -28.41 -13.49 -3.90
C GLY A 122 -28.25 -11.98 -4.15
N LEU A 123 -29.30 -11.18 -3.90
CA LEU A 123 -29.22 -9.72 -4.01
C LEU A 123 -28.33 -9.11 -2.91
N ILE A 124 -28.34 -9.66 -1.70
CA ILE A 124 -27.41 -9.23 -0.63
C ILE A 124 -25.96 -9.48 -1.07
N ALA A 125 -25.67 -10.67 -1.58
CA ALA A 125 -24.32 -11.03 -2.06
C ALA A 125 -23.89 -10.18 -3.26
N ALA A 126 -24.80 -9.87 -4.18
CA ALA A 126 -24.54 -8.96 -5.30
C ALA A 126 -24.16 -7.54 -4.81
N ASN A 127 -24.87 -7.00 -3.82
CA ASN A 127 -24.56 -5.70 -3.24
C ASN A 127 -23.19 -5.71 -2.52
N TRP A 128 -22.80 -6.82 -1.89
CA TRP A 128 -21.47 -6.97 -1.31
C TRP A 128 -20.39 -7.02 -2.40
N LEU A 129 -20.64 -7.72 -3.49
CA LEU A 129 -19.76 -7.75 -4.65
C LEU A 129 -19.53 -6.36 -5.23
N GLU A 130 -20.61 -5.60 -5.44
CA GLU A 130 -20.55 -4.27 -6.04
C GLU A 130 -19.71 -3.30 -5.18
N VAL A 131 -19.98 -3.22 -3.88
CA VAL A 131 -19.22 -2.31 -2.99
C VAL A 131 -17.74 -2.68 -2.93
N LEU A 132 -17.40 -3.97 -2.97
CA LEU A 132 -16.02 -4.44 -2.97
C LEU A 132 -15.33 -4.15 -4.30
N HIS A 133 -16.04 -4.33 -5.41
CA HIS A 133 -15.56 -4.04 -6.76
C HIS A 133 -15.20 -2.56 -6.92
N ASP A 134 -16.12 -1.66 -6.57
CA ASP A 134 -15.91 -0.22 -6.68
C ASP A 134 -14.70 0.24 -5.85
N ALA A 135 -14.62 -0.24 -4.60
CA ALA A 135 -13.49 0.08 -3.73
C ALA A 135 -12.16 -0.46 -4.25
N CYS A 136 -12.15 -1.68 -4.82
CA CYS A 136 -10.95 -2.28 -5.41
C CYS A 136 -10.47 -1.48 -6.62
N GLN A 137 -11.35 -1.04 -7.49
CA GLN A 137 -11.01 -0.21 -8.65
C GLN A 137 -10.29 1.10 -8.24
N GLU A 138 -10.70 1.73 -7.13
CA GLU A 138 -10.02 2.94 -6.65
C GLU A 138 -8.58 2.63 -6.19
N VAL A 139 -8.35 1.47 -5.57
CA VAL A 139 -7.00 1.02 -5.18
C VAL A 139 -6.15 0.73 -6.43
N GLU A 140 -6.71 0.05 -7.42
CA GLU A 140 -6.03 -0.24 -8.70
C GLU A 140 -5.59 1.06 -9.40
N ARG A 141 -6.50 2.02 -9.54
CA ARG A 141 -6.21 3.33 -10.15
C ARG A 141 -5.12 4.09 -9.38
N ALA A 142 -5.23 4.13 -8.05
CA ALA A 142 -4.25 4.82 -7.22
C ALA A 142 -2.86 4.17 -7.31
N SER A 143 -2.79 2.85 -7.30
CA SER A 143 -1.54 2.08 -7.44
C SER A 143 -0.92 2.22 -8.83
N ALA A 144 -1.72 2.22 -9.89
CA ALA A 144 -1.24 2.38 -11.27
C ALA A 144 -0.53 3.73 -11.46
N LEU A 145 -1.01 4.78 -10.80
CA LEU A 145 -0.50 6.14 -10.92
C LEU A 145 0.70 6.46 -10.00
N LEU A 146 1.25 5.47 -9.28
CA LEU A 146 2.41 5.71 -8.41
C LEU A 146 3.68 5.98 -9.24
N PRO A 147 4.29 7.17 -9.08
CA PRO A 147 5.42 7.58 -9.90
C PRO A 147 6.77 7.23 -9.29
N VAL A 148 7.81 7.19 -10.12
CA VAL A 148 9.19 7.24 -9.67
C VAL A 148 9.49 8.58 -9.02
N GLN A 149 10.36 8.62 -8.02
CA GLN A 149 10.92 9.85 -7.46
C GLN A 149 12.40 9.95 -7.84
N TYR A 150 12.75 10.97 -8.59
CA TYR A 150 14.14 11.31 -8.90
C TYR A 150 14.22 12.80 -9.25
N GLY A 151 14.79 13.61 -8.38
CA GLY A 151 14.83 15.06 -8.54
C GLY A 151 16.07 15.73 -7.98
N GLY A 152 16.81 15.03 -7.13
CA GLY A 152 17.97 15.58 -6.44
C GLY A 152 17.59 16.50 -5.28
N ALA A 153 18.54 17.29 -4.82
CA ALA A 153 18.44 18.02 -3.55
C ALA A 153 17.21 18.93 -3.42
N THR A 154 16.85 19.63 -4.48
CA THR A 154 15.74 20.61 -4.51
C THR A 154 14.77 20.40 -5.68
N GLY A 155 14.84 19.24 -6.31
CA GLY A 155 13.94 18.90 -7.43
C GLY A 155 14.35 19.48 -8.80
N THR A 156 15.58 19.98 -8.91
CA THR A 156 16.05 20.66 -10.12
C THR A 156 16.86 19.79 -11.07
N LEU A 157 17.23 18.57 -10.66
CA LEU A 157 18.13 17.65 -11.39
C LEU A 157 19.49 18.27 -11.75
N ALA A 158 19.89 19.34 -11.06
CA ALA A 158 21.06 20.14 -11.40
C ALA A 158 22.37 19.32 -11.39
N ALA A 159 22.50 18.39 -10.45
CA ALA A 159 23.71 17.56 -10.33
C ALA A 159 23.95 16.61 -11.50
N THR A 160 22.95 16.34 -12.32
CA THR A 160 23.03 15.46 -13.49
C THR A 160 22.70 16.16 -14.82
N HIS A 161 22.68 17.50 -14.81
CA HIS A 161 22.48 18.29 -16.04
C HIS A 161 23.56 17.96 -17.10
N PRO A 162 23.20 17.80 -18.40
CA PRO A 162 21.86 17.89 -18.99
C PRO A 162 21.07 16.55 -19.02
N TYR A 163 21.55 15.52 -18.35
CA TYR A 163 21.02 14.15 -18.42
C TYR A 163 19.83 13.89 -17.48
N GLY A 164 19.56 14.78 -16.50
CA GLY A 164 18.65 14.50 -15.39
C GLY A 164 17.28 14.00 -15.80
N VAL A 165 16.60 14.66 -16.73
CA VAL A 165 15.29 14.26 -17.25
C VAL A 165 15.35 12.88 -17.92
N LYS A 166 16.37 12.65 -18.77
CA LYS A 166 16.56 11.37 -19.45
C LYS A 166 16.83 10.23 -18.47
N ILE A 167 17.55 10.50 -17.38
CA ILE A 167 17.78 9.51 -16.28
C ILE A 167 16.47 9.21 -15.58
N HIS A 168 15.67 10.24 -15.25
CA HIS A 168 14.35 10.09 -14.63
C HIS A 168 13.44 9.16 -15.45
N ASP A 169 13.25 9.47 -16.74
CA ASP A 169 12.37 8.70 -17.62
C ASP A 169 12.87 7.26 -17.81
N LYS A 170 14.18 7.09 -17.93
CA LYS A 170 14.78 5.75 -18.05
C LYS A 170 14.61 4.94 -16.76
N LEU A 171 14.72 5.59 -15.59
CA LEU A 171 14.48 4.95 -14.29
C LEU A 171 13.02 4.52 -14.15
N ALA A 172 12.07 5.39 -14.48
CA ALA A 172 10.64 5.07 -14.50
C ALA A 172 10.36 3.84 -15.39
N ASN A 173 10.90 3.81 -16.58
CA ASN A 173 10.76 2.71 -17.53
C ASN A 173 11.30 1.37 -16.98
N ILE A 174 12.52 1.39 -16.41
CA ILE A 174 13.17 0.18 -15.87
C ILE A 174 12.37 -0.36 -14.68
N LEU A 175 11.88 0.53 -13.80
CA LEU A 175 11.13 0.16 -12.60
C LEU A 175 9.63 -0.09 -12.88
N LYS A 176 9.16 0.13 -14.12
CA LYS A 176 7.74 0.04 -14.50
C LYS A 176 6.84 0.91 -13.62
N LEU A 177 7.31 2.12 -13.36
CA LEU A 177 6.59 3.16 -12.61
C LEU A 177 6.18 4.28 -13.54
N GLU A 178 5.20 5.10 -13.10
CA GLU A 178 4.82 6.28 -13.85
C GLU A 178 5.98 7.29 -13.91
N SER A 179 6.19 7.85 -15.10
CA SER A 179 7.10 8.96 -15.30
C SER A 179 6.34 10.27 -15.09
N HIS A 180 6.59 10.94 -13.99
CA HIS A 180 6.00 12.24 -13.73
C HIS A 180 7.06 13.32 -13.96
N PRO A 181 6.83 14.30 -14.84
CA PRO A 181 7.85 15.27 -15.26
C PRO A 181 8.29 16.22 -14.14
N ARG A 182 7.60 16.19 -13.03
CA ARG A 182 7.91 17.00 -11.83
C ARG A 182 8.15 16.11 -10.64
N VAL A 183 9.13 16.49 -9.86
CA VAL A 183 9.38 15.84 -8.56
C VAL A 183 8.19 16.03 -7.63
N TRP A 184 7.93 15.02 -6.81
CA TRP A 184 6.81 15.02 -5.88
C TRP A 184 7.25 14.96 -4.41
N HIS A 185 8.46 15.47 -4.10
CA HIS A 185 9.00 15.52 -2.73
C HIS A 185 8.01 16.11 -1.71
N THR A 186 7.29 17.15 -2.09
CA THR A 186 6.28 17.83 -1.27
C THR A 186 4.88 17.77 -1.85
N ASN A 187 4.72 17.27 -3.06
CA ASN A 187 3.40 16.93 -3.63
C ASN A 187 3.04 15.50 -3.22
N ARG A 188 2.51 15.32 -2.03
CA ARG A 188 2.22 13.99 -1.47
C ARG A 188 0.92 13.36 -1.96
N VAL A 189 0.26 13.97 -2.96
CA VAL A 189 -0.98 13.46 -3.58
C VAL A 189 -0.90 11.98 -4.01
N PRO A 190 0.20 11.44 -4.59
CA PRO A 190 0.27 10.03 -4.95
C PRO A 190 0.06 9.09 -3.75
N PHE A 191 0.70 9.35 -2.63
CA PHE A 191 0.55 8.53 -1.42
C PHE A 191 -0.76 8.80 -0.68
N ALA A 192 -1.23 10.04 -0.65
CA ALA A 192 -2.53 10.38 -0.06
C ALA A 192 -3.70 9.72 -0.81
N ARG A 193 -3.64 9.65 -2.15
CA ARG A 193 -4.63 8.91 -2.96
C ARG A 193 -4.62 7.41 -2.66
N LEU A 194 -3.45 6.79 -2.61
CA LEU A 194 -3.34 5.38 -2.26
C LEU A 194 -3.88 5.12 -0.85
N ALA A 195 -3.53 5.96 0.11
CA ALA A 195 -4.01 5.82 1.49
C ALA A 195 -5.54 5.96 1.58
N SER A 196 -6.12 6.94 0.90
CA SER A 196 -7.56 7.13 0.86
C SER A 196 -8.29 5.95 0.22
N SER A 197 -7.78 5.43 -0.91
CA SER A 197 -8.38 4.27 -1.58
C SER A 197 -8.30 2.99 -0.72
N LEU A 198 -7.20 2.77 -0.01
CA LEU A 198 -7.07 1.66 0.95
C LEU A 198 -8.06 1.78 2.10
N ALA A 199 -8.30 3.00 2.62
CA ALA A 199 -9.30 3.22 3.66
C ALA A 199 -10.73 2.98 3.13
N VAL A 200 -11.02 3.33 1.88
CA VAL A 200 -12.30 3.03 1.22
C VAL A 200 -12.49 1.51 1.08
N LEU A 201 -11.46 0.78 0.63
CA LEU A 201 -11.51 -0.68 0.55
C LEU A 201 -11.71 -1.33 1.93
N ALA A 202 -11.01 -0.86 2.95
CA ALA A 202 -11.23 -1.31 4.33
C ALA A 202 -12.66 -1.04 4.80
N GLY A 203 -13.26 0.09 4.40
CA GLY A 203 -14.67 0.41 4.65
C GLY A 203 -15.63 -0.57 3.99
N ALA A 204 -15.37 -0.96 2.75
CA ALA A 204 -16.13 -1.97 2.02
C ALA A 204 -16.06 -3.35 2.70
N ILE A 205 -14.86 -3.79 3.08
CA ILE A 205 -14.64 -5.03 3.84
C ILE A 205 -15.41 -4.99 5.16
N ARG A 206 -15.31 -3.88 5.89
CA ARG A 206 -15.97 -3.69 7.17
C ARG A 206 -17.49 -3.74 7.06
N LYS A 207 -18.06 -3.19 5.97
CA LYS A 207 -19.51 -3.26 5.70
C LYS A 207 -19.96 -4.71 5.58
N ILE A 208 -19.27 -5.51 4.77
CA ILE A 208 -19.60 -6.92 4.56
C ILE A 208 -19.42 -7.71 5.87
N ALA A 209 -18.29 -7.54 6.54
CA ALA A 209 -18.02 -8.19 7.82
C ALA A 209 -19.08 -7.86 8.88
N GLY A 210 -19.52 -6.60 8.93
CA GLY A 210 -20.59 -6.16 9.85
C GLY A 210 -21.94 -6.83 9.56
N ASP A 211 -22.31 -6.99 8.30
CA ASP A 211 -23.51 -7.70 7.90
C ASP A 211 -23.43 -9.19 8.29
N ILE A 212 -22.30 -9.85 8.02
CA ILE A 212 -22.09 -11.25 8.39
C ILE A 212 -22.20 -11.43 9.90
N VAL A 213 -21.58 -10.56 10.70
CA VAL A 213 -21.68 -10.60 12.17
C VAL A 213 -23.14 -10.45 12.63
N PHE A 214 -23.86 -9.49 12.07
CA PHE A 214 -25.26 -9.26 12.38
C PHE A 214 -26.14 -10.47 12.00
N MET A 215 -26.00 -10.98 10.79
CA MET A 215 -26.79 -12.10 10.28
C MET A 215 -26.46 -13.44 10.98
N SER A 216 -25.28 -13.51 11.64
CA SER A 216 -24.85 -14.66 12.44
C SER A 216 -25.26 -14.58 13.91
N ALA A 217 -25.88 -13.46 14.35
CA ALA A 217 -26.36 -13.33 15.72
C ALA A 217 -27.42 -14.40 16.05
N THR A 218 -27.42 -14.88 17.30
CA THR A 218 -28.31 -15.96 17.74
C THR A 218 -29.78 -15.70 17.43
N GLU A 219 -30.23 -14.46 17.59
CA GLU A 219 -31.63 -14.04 17.37
C GLU A 219 -31.96 -13.85 15.89
N VAL A 220 -30.97 -13.78 15.01
CA VAL A 220 -31.13 -13.63 13.55
C VAL A 220 -30.92 -14.98 12.84
N GLY A 221 -29.76 -15.58 12.99
CA GLY A 221 -29.46 -16.95 12.56
C GLY A 221 -29.56 -17.20 11.05
N GLU A 222 -29.37 -16.15 10.22
CA GLU A 222 -29.47 -16.24 8.76
C GLU A 222 -28.16 -16.71 8.11
N LEU A 223 -27.03 -16.47 8.75
CA LEU A 223 -25.71 -16.90 8.29
C LEU A 223 -24.93 -17.63 9.40
N ARG A 224 -24.00 -18.45 8.96
CA ARG A 224 -23.00 -19.08 9.84
C ARG A 224 -21.71 -19.27 9.06
N GLU A 225 -20.57 -18.95 9.68
CA GLU A 225 -19.28 -19.29 9.09
C GLU A 225 -19.11 -20.82 9.02
N ALA A 226 -18.50 -21.32 7.94
CA ALA A 226 -18.22 -22.76 7.78
C ALA A 226 -17.32 -23.29 8.91
N THR A 227 -16.40 -22.45 9.40
CA THR A 227 -15.51 -22.76 10.52
C THR A 227 -15.64 -21.68 11.59
N PRO A 228 -16.70 -21.72 12.41
CA PRO A 228 -16.94 -20.70 13.41
C PRO A 228 -15.91 -20.78 14.54
N GLY A 229 -15.62 -19.63 15.15
CA GLY A 229 -14.76 -19.53 16.31
C GLY A 229 -15.41 -20.13 17.55
N GLY A 230 -14.64 -20.89 18.33
CA GLY A 230 -15.09 -21.47 19.59
C GLY A 230 -15.19 -20.45 20.73
N SER A 231 -15.65 -20.93 21.88
CA SER A 231 -15.68 -20.19 23.15
C SER A 231 -14.90 -20.94 24.21
N SER A 232 -14.14 -20.22 25.02
CA SER A 232 -13.39 -20.82 26.14
C SER A 232 -14.29 -21.29 27.27
N SER A 233 -15.50 -20.77 27.37
CA SER A 233 -16.43 -21.06 28.49
C SER A 233 -17.75 -21.70 28.06
N MET A 234 -18.13 -21.61 26.79
CA MET A 234 -19.43 -22.06 26.26
C MET A 234 -19.22 -22.94 25.03
N PRO A 235 -19.17 -24.29 25.15
CA PRO A 235 -18.83 -25.18 24.05
C PRO A 235 -19.78 -25.12 22.83
N HIS A 236 -21.04 -24.75 23.04
CA HIS A 236 -22.06 -24.65 22.00
C HIS A 236 -22.03 -23.33 21.22
N LYS A 237 -21.21 -22.36 21.66
CA LYS A 237 -21.16 -21.03 21.04
C LYS A 237 -20.30 -21.06 19.78
N ALA A 238 -20.91 -20.66 18.66
CA ALA A 238 -20.28 -20.56 17.35
C ALA A 238 -20.15 -19.07 16.97
N ASN A 239 -18.98 -18.50 17.11
CA ASN A 239 -18.74 -17.09 16.84
C ASN A 239 -18.37 -16.86 15.36
N PRO A 240 -18.83 -15.76 14.70
CA PRO A 240 -18.33 -15.35 13.39
C PRO A 240 -16.94 -14.70 13.53
N ALA A 241 -15.94 -15.51 13.90
CA ALA A 241 -14.64 -15.02 14.33
C ALA A 241 -13.83 -14.38 13.19
N ALA A 242 -13.98 -14.87 11.97
CA ALA A 242 -13.30 -14.31 10.80
C ALA A 242 -13.86 -12.93 10.49
N ALA A 243 -15.17 -12.78 10.40
CA ALA A 243 -15.82 -11.48 10.16
C ALA A 243 -15.53 -10.46 11.28
N ILE A 244 -15.52 -10.90 12.55
CA ILE A 244 -15.14 -10.04 13.69
C ILE A 244 -13.69 -9.55 13.55
N ALA A 245 -12.76 -10.43 13.15
CA ALA A 245 -11.37 -10.05 12.94
C ALA A 245 -11.22 -9.11 11.74
N ALA A 246 -11.93 -9.36 10.64
CA ALA A 246 -11.97 -8.48 9.47
C ALA A 246 -12.42 -7.07 9.85
N ASP A 247 -13.54 -6.92 10.59
CA ASP A 247 -14.01 -5.62 11.09
C ASP A 247 -12.96 -4.95 11.99
N GLY A 248 -12.35 -5.70 12.89
CA GLY A 248 -11.33 -5.19 13.81
C GLY A 248 -10.11 -4.59 13.10
N TYR A 249 -9.57 -5.30 12.11
CA TYR A 249 -8.46 -4.78 11.29
C TYR A 249 -8.89 -3.57 10.46
N ALA A 250 -10.03 -3.64 9.80
CA ALA A 250 -10.53 -2.58 8.93
C ALA A 250 -10.81 -1.27 9.68
N ARG A 251 -11.20 -1.31 10.95
CA ARG A 251 -11.43 -0.13 11.80
C ARG A 251 -10.21 0.75 11.96
N ARG A 252 -9.00 0.23 11.81
CA ARG A 252 -7.76 0.99 11.97
C ARG A 252 -7.42 1.83 10.73
N ALA A 253 -7.89 1.42 9.55
CA ALA A 253 -7.52 2.03 8.28
C ALA A 253 -7.84 3.54 8.17
N PRO A 254 -9.02 4.06 8.59
CA PRO A 254 -9.31 5.48 8.48
C PRO A 254 -8.35 6.37 9.29
N GLY A 255 -7.95 5.95 10.50
CA GLY A 255 -7.00 6.71 11.32
C GLY A 255 -5.60 6.78 10.68
N LEU A 256 -5.15 5.68 10.08
CA LEU A 256 -3.87 5.62 9.37
C LEU A 256 -3.90 6.46 8.10
N ALA A 257 -5.00 6.44 7.34
CA ALA A 257 -5.18 7.28 6.17
C ALA A 257 -5.23 8.77 6.54
N ASN A 258 -5.85 9.13 7.67
CA ASN A 258 -5.85 10.51 8.16
C ASN A 258 -4.42 11.02 8.40
N THR A 259 -3.53 10.21 8.98
CA THR A 259 -2.11 10.60 9.14
C THR A 259 -1.45 10.89 7.80
N MET A 260 -1.79 10.15 6.73
CA MET A 260 -1.28 10.41 5.39
C MET A 260 -1.82 11.72 4.80
N LEU A 261 -3.06 12.09 5.09
CA LEU A 261 -3.65 13.36 4.68
C LEU A 261 -3.04 14.54 5.44
N GLU A 262 -2.83 14.41 6.75
CA GLU A 262 -2.13 15.41 7.57
C GLU A 262 -0.68 15.62 7.12
N ALA A 263 0.00 14.56 6.67
CA ALA A 263 1.37 14.62 6.17
C ALA A 263 1.49 15.39 4.82
N MET A 264 0.40 15.74 4.16
CA MET A 264 0.41 16.59 2.95
C MET A 264 0.83 18.04 3.24
N ASP A 265 0.82 18.51 4.50
CA ASP A 265 1.41 19.80 4.89
C ASP A 265 2.94 19.76 4.82
N SER A 266 3.45 19.65 3.61
CA SER A 266 4.89 19.56 3.31
C SER A 266 5.34 20.87 2.67
N ARG A 267 6.13 21.67 3.40
CA ARG A 267 6.47 23.05 3.00
C ARG A 267 7.70 23.10 2.11
N MET A 268 7.74 24.11 1.22
CA MET A 268 8.85 24.41 0.34
C MET A 268 9.22 23.20 -0.54
N GLN A 269 10.49 22.93 -0.73
CA GLN A 269 11.00 21.84 -1.57
C GLN A 269 11.19 20.53 -0.81
N ARG A 270 11.07 20.56 0.55
CA ARG A 270 11.21 19.38 1.39
C ARG A 270 10.54 19.60 2.75
N GLY A 271 9.69 18.66 3.14
CA GLY A 271 8.96 18.72 4.40
C GLY A 271 9.85 18.47 5.63
N THR A 272 9.40 19.00 6.75
CA THR A 272 10.02 18.83 8.07
C THR A 272 9.13 17.99 8.97
N GLY A 273 9.39 16.68 9.07
CA GLY A 273 8.64 15.75 9.91
C GLY A 273 7.46 15.07 9.21
N SER A 274 6.69 15.75 8.37
CA SER A 274 5.55 15.19 7.64
C SER A 274 5.93 13.94 6.82
N TRP A 275 7.04 14.01 6.09
CA TRP A 275 7.55 12.87 5.32
C TRP A 275 7.86 11.63 6.20
N HIS A 276 8.42 11.82 7.39
CA HIS A 276 8.72 10.72 8.32
C HIS A 276 7.46 10.09 8.92
N ALA A 277 6.40 10.88 9.12
CA ALA A 277 5.12 10.39 9.62
C ALA A 277 4.42 9.42 8.66
N GLU A 278 4.69 9.53 7.35
CA GLU A 278 4.10 8.67 6.33
C GLU A 278 4.59 7.21 6.41
N TRP A 279 5.85 6.97 6.76
CA TRP A 279 6.50 5.66 6.58
C TRP A 279 5.82 4.54 7.35
N ALA A 280 5.60 4.74 8.65
CA ALA A 280 4.93 3.75 9.48
C ALA A 280 3.45 3.64 9.13
N SER A 281 2.79 4.79 8.92
CA SER A 281 1.35 4.87 8.68
C SER A 281 0.93 4.18 7.40
N LEU A 282 1.62 4.41 6.28
CA LEU A 282 1.27 3.77 5.01
C LEU A 282 1.58 2.28 5.02
N ARG A 283 2.72 1.86 5.60
CA ARG A 283 3.05 0.45 5.77
C ARG A 283 1.97 -0.28 6.58
N GLU A 284 1.57 0.31 7.70
CA GLU A 284 0.56 -0.28 8.57
C GLU A 284 -0.82 -0.31 7.90
N LEU A 285 -1.18 0.74 7.14
CA LEU A 285 -2.43 0.81 6.41
C LEU A 285 -2.56 -0.32 5.38
N VAL A 286 -1.51 -0.59 4.60
CA VAL A 286 -1.49 -1.74 3.68
C VAL A 286 -1.65 -3.05 4.46
N ALA A 287 -0.92 -3.22 5.56
CA ALA A 287 -0.95 -4.43 6.37
C ALA A 287 -2.32 -4.70 7.01
N VAL A 288 -2.97 -3.68 7.59
CA VAL A 288 -4.29 -3.87 8.22
C VAL A 288 -5.39 -4.11 7.19
N THR A 289 -5.31 -3.46 6.01
CA THR A 289 -6.27 -3.68 4.92
C THR A 289 -6.12 -5.09 4.36
N ALA A 290 -4.90 -5.55 4.12
CA ALA A 290 -4.64 -6.93 3.69
C ALA A 290 -5.07 -7.96 4.74
N SER A 291 -4.82 -7.69 6.04
CA SER A 291 -5.27 -8.56 7.13
C SER A 291 -6.80 -8.62 7.22
N ALA A 292 -7.48 -7.50 7.02
CA ALA A 292 -8.94 -7.47 6.96
C ALA A 292 -9.48 -8.29 5.78
N GLN A 293 -8.89 -8.12 4.59
CA GLN A 293 -9.26 -8.86 3.38
C GLN A 293 -9.05 -10.37 3.53
N ALA A 294 -7.95 -10.78 4.15
CA ALA A 294 -7.64 -12.19 4.37
C ALA A 294 -8.58 -12.89 5.38
N ARG A 295 -9.41 -12.12 6.08
CA ARG A 295 -10.41 -12.64 7.03
C ARG A 295 -11.84 -12.55 6.50
N LEU A 296 -12.04 -11.86 5.40
CA LEU A 296 -13.31 -11.78 4.71
C LEU A 296 -13.49 -12.96 3.74
#